data_1dbea6ce75c9415a36b0d0f2c964430e
#
_entry.id   1dbea6ce75c9415a36b0d0f2c964430e
#
_cell.length_a   1.000
_cell.length_b   1.000
_cell.length_c   1.000
_cell.angle_alpha   90.00
_cell.angle_beta   90.00
_cell.angle_gamma   90.00
#
_symmetry.space_group_name_H-M   'P 1'
#
loop_
_entity.id
_entity.type
_entity.pdbx_description
1 polymer ?
#
loop_
_entity_poly.entity_id
_entity_poly.type
_entity_poly.pdbx_seq_one_letter_code
_entity_poly.pdbx_strand_id
1 'polypeptide(L)'
;MDFTDTQRANELLTSRMDGMVEVNPDLQRMLPKANKGTMDAATLSETMRLLDEYESRLAQAGTKKWFVDGSVFSIDHCPKHKMFFDAGKDYHERSFMAANRAGKSVAGAYEVACHATGVYPFWWNGKVFDRPTHGWAIGSTARSTRDVVQKELLGAIGSPGTGMIPAHLMGRSWSLAGVPQGIDVIEVKHVSGGWSTIGFKNYEQDVQAFYGTAKDWIWADEEIPALIYNECLLRTMTTGGIMLNTFTPLHGLTPFVVNFCQKADFLGSKRPFIADAGKEVDEGEDSRIALLNTSKAVI
;
A
#
# COMPACT_ATOMS: atom_id res chain seq x y z
N MET A 1 -28.92 -34.22 -11.69
CA MET A 1 -29.09 -32.82 -11.29
C MET A 1 -30.53 -32.46 -11.63
N ASP A 2 -31.29 -32.05 -10.63
CA ASP A 2 -32.69 -31.76 -10.80
C ASP A 2 -32.85 -30.42 -11.54
N PHE A 3 -33.94 -30.24 -12.31
CA PHE A 3 -34.17 -29.03 -13.14
C PHE A 3 -34.15 -27.74 -12.28
N THR A 4 -34.59 -27.84 -11.03
CA THR A 4 -34.58 -26.79 -10.02
C THR A 4 -33.14 -26.40 -9.57
N ASP A 5 -32.19 -27.34 -9.52
CA ASP A 5 -30.81 -27.08 -9.16
C ASP A 5 -30.07 -26.33 -10.26
N THR A 6 -30.35 -26.68 -11.53
CA THR A 6 -29.76 -26.02 -12.69
C THR A 6 -30.25 -24.58 -12.84
N GLN A 7 -31.54 -24.33 -12.55
CA GLN A 7 -32.14 -22.98 -12.61
C GLN A 7 -31.55 -22.07 -11.52
N ARG A 8 -31.42 -22.59 -10.29
CA ARG A 8 -30.82 -21.88 -9.17
C ARG A 8 -29.35 -21.57 -9.39
N ALA A 9 -28.61 -22.50 -9.98
CA ALA A 9 -27.21 -22.32 -10.35
C ALA A 9 -27.04 -21.26 -11.46
N ASN A 10 -27.95 -21.21 -12.45
CA ASN A 10 -27.96 -20.17 -13.49
C ASN A 10 -28.25 -18.77 -12.91
N GLU A 11 -29.20 -18.65 -11.97
CA GLU A 11 -29.50 -17.37 -11.30
C GLU A 11 -28.30 -16.86 -10.48
N LEU A 12 -27.63 -17.77 -9.76
CA LEU A 12 -26.43 -17.45 -8.97
C LEU A 12 -25.27 -17.02 -9.87
N LEU A 13 -25.09 -17.71 -11.00
CA LEU A 13 -24.07 -17.40 -11.99
C LEU A 13 -24.32 -16.04 -12.63
N THR A 14 -25.58 -15.75 -13.02
CA THR A 14 -25.95 -14.48 -13.63
C THR A 14 -25.70 -13.33 -12.66
N SER A 15 -26.05 -13.46 -11.39
CA SER A 15 -25.78 -12.47 -10.36
C SER A 15 -24.28 -12.23 -10.12
N ARG A 16 -23.47 -13.29 -10.15
CA ARG A 16 -21.99 -13.17 -10.08
C ARG A 16 -21.41 -12.50 -11.32
N MET A 17 -21.93 -12.85 -12.50
CA MET A 17 -21.45 -12.29 -13.77
C MET A 17 -21.81 -10.83 -13.94
N ASP A 18 -23.03 -10.39 -13.60
CA ASP A 18 -23.46 -9.01 -13.76
C ASP A 18 -22.56 -8.05 -12.97
N GLY A 19 -22.17 -8.41 -11.75
CA GLY A 19 -21.23 -7.62 -10.96
C GLY A 19 -19.78 -7.62 -11.46
N MET A 20 -19.35 -8.66 -12.21
CA MET A 20 -17.97 -8.80 -12.71
C MET A 20 -17.78 -8.29 -14.15
N VAL A 21 -18.80 -8.43 -14.97
CA VAL A 21 -18.77 -8.06 -16.41
C VAL A 21 -18.75 -6.54 -16.59
N GLU A 22 -19.42 -5.80 -15.71
CA GLU A 22 -19.32 -4.31 -15.70
C GLU A 22 -17.92 -3.82 -15.36
N VAL A 23 -17.12 -4.62 -14.66
CA VAL A 23 -15.81 -4.23 -14.12
C VAL A 23 -14.64 -4.68 -14.99
N ASN A 24 -14.80 -5.67 -15.88
CA ASN A 24 -13.69 -6.19 -16.68
C ASN A 24 -14.08 -6.66 -18.10
N PRO A 25 -13.75 -5.86 -19.14
CA PRO A 25 -14.01 -6.22 -20.54
C PRO A 25 -13.31 -7.52 -21.02
N ASP A 26 -12.22 -7.94 -20.38
CA ASP A 26 -11.51 -9.16 -20.76
C ASP A 26 -12.26 -10.42 -20.30
N LEU A 27 -13.04 -10.32 -19.23
CA LEU A 27 -13.94 -11.38 -18.79
C LEU A 27 -15.04 -11.65 -19.83
N GLN A 28 -15.56 -10.61 -20.48
CA GLN A 28 -16.54 -10.74 -21.56
C GLN A 28 -16.01 -11.53 -22.76
N ARG A 29 -14.69 -11.49 -23.00
CA ARG A 29 -14.05 -12.21 -24.09
C ARG A 29 -13.76 -13.67 -23.75
N MET A 30 -13.59 -13.98 -22.46
CA MET A 30 -13.24 -15.33 -21.98
C MET A 30 -14.46 -16.18 -21.65
N LEU A 31 -15.59 -15.53 -21.28
CA LEU A 31 -16.81 -16.27 -20.98
C LEU A 31 -17.55 -16.62 -22.28
N PRO A 32 -18.11 -17.84 -22.39
CA PRO A 32 -18.98 -18.19 -23.51
C PRO A 32 -20.10 -17.15 -23.59
N LYS A 33 -20.42 -16.69 -24.81
CA LYS A 33 -21.54 -15.77 -25.03
C LYS A 33 -22.81 -16.41 -24.45
N ALA A 34 -23.14 -16.05 -23.24
CA ALA A 34 -24.38 -16.44 -22.61
C ALA A 34 -25.52 -15.82 -23.43
N ASN A 35 -26.12 -16.59 -24.31
CA ASN A 35 -27.45 -16.25 -24.78
C ASN A 35 -28.34 -16.18 -23.57
N LYS A 36 -29.27 -15.22 -23.51
CA LYS A 36 -30.24 -15.00 -22.42
C LYS A 36 -31.20 -16.21 -22.22
N GLY A 37 -30.71 -17.41 -22.36
CA GLY A 37 -31.39 -18.68 -22.14
C GLY A 37 -30.60 -19.52 -21.14
N THR A 38 -31.25 -20.50 -20.54
CA THR A 38 -30.64 -21.49 -19.64
C THR A 38 -29.44 -22.15 -20.29
N MET A 39 -28.24 -22.01 -19.69
CA MET A 39 -27.05 -22.75 -20.11
C MET A 39 -27.26 -24.25 -19.84
N ASP A 40 -26.75 -25.10 -20.71
CA ASP A 40 -26.65 -26.52 -20.42
C ASP A 40 -25.68 -26.77 -19.24
N ALA A 41 -25.81 -27.95 -18.62
CA ALA A 41 -25.02 -28.28 -17.44
C ALA A 41 -23.50 -28.29 -17.67
N ALA A 42 -23.04 -28.58 -18.88
CA ALA A 42 -21.62 -28.59 -19.22
C ALA A 42 -21.06 -27.18 -19.36
N THR A 43 -21.78 -26.30 -20.07
CA THR A 43 -21.43 -24.88 -20.21
C THR A 43 -21.46 -24.17 -18.87
N LEU A 44 -22.45 -24.48 -18.02
CA LEU A 44 -22.56 -23.95 -16.67
C LEU A 44 -21.36 -24.34 -15.80
N SER A 45 -20.98 -25.62 -15.80
CA SER A 45 -19.83 -26.14 -15.05
C SER A 45 -18.53 -25.49 -15.49
N GLU A 46 -18.29 -25.37 -16.81
CA GLU A 46 -17.09 -24.74 -17.35
C GLU A 46 -17.05 -23.24 -17.04
N THR A 47 -18.18 -22.53 -17.11
CA THR A 47 -18.26 -21.11 -16.76
C THR A 47 -17.98 -20.89 -15.29
N MET A 48 -18.51 -21.73 -14.39
CA MET A 48 -18.20 -21.66 -12.96
C MET A 48 -16.71 -21.91 -12.70
N ARG A 49 -16.13 -22.92 -13.35
CA ARG A 49 -14.68 -23.20 -13.24
C ARG A 49 -13.82 -22.00 -13.67
N LEU A 50 -14.17 -21.35 -14.77
CA LEU A 50 -13.47 -20.17 -15.27
C LEU A 50 -13.62 -18.98 -14.33
N LEU A 51 -14.79 -18.79 -13.74
CA LEU A 51 -15.02 -17.75 -12.73
C LEU A 51 -14.20 -18.01 -11.46
N ASP A 52 -14.18 -19.23 -10.95
CA ASP A 52 -13.40 -19.60 -9.77
C ASP A 52 -11.89 -19.44 -10.04
N GLU A 53 -11.43 -19.82 -11.26
CA GLU A 53 -10.04 -19.58 -11.66
C GLU A 53 -9.74 -18.09 -11.77
N TYR A 54 -10.66 -17.29 -12.31
CA TYR A 54 -10.50 -15.84 -12.39
C TYR A 54 -10.50 -15.19 -11.01
N GLU A 55 -11.42 -15.58 -10.13
CA GLU A 55 -11.45 -15.11 -8.74
C GLU A 55 -10.16 -15.49 -7.98
N SER A 56 -9.65 -16.70 -8.22
CA SER A 56 -8.36 -17.12 -7.67
C SER A 56 -7.21 -16.27 -8.19
N ARG A 57 -7.19 -15.96 -9.50
CA ARG A 57 -6.19 -15.06 -10.10
C ARG A 57 -6.31 -13.62 -9.58
N LEU A 58 -7.54 -13.11 -9.42
CA LEU A 58 -7.78 -11.81 -8.78
C LEU A 58 -7.32 -11.83 -7.32
N ALA A 59 -7.58 -12.94 -6.61
CA ALA A 59 -7.10 -13.11 -5.25
C ALA A 59 -5.57 -13.09 -5.16
N GLN A 60 -4.88 -13.52 -6.20
CA GLN A 60 -3.42 -13.50 -6.32
C GLN A 60 -2.87 -12.18 -6.90
N ALA A 61 -3.73 -11.32 -7.43
CA ALA A 61 -3.32 -10.14 -8.19
C ALA A 61 -3.02 -8.90 -7.31
N GLY A 62 -2.90 -9.06 -5.99
CA GLY A 62 -2.39 -8.04 -5.07
C GLY A 62 -3.01 -6.65 -5.28
N THR A 63 -2.24 -5.72 -5.81
CA THR A 63 -2.67 -4.33 -6.07
C THR A 63 -3.87 -4.20 -7.00
N LYS A 64 -4.12 -5.17 -7.88
CA LYS A 64 -5.26 -5.14 -8.79
C LYS A 64 -6.63 -5.33 -8.13
N LYS A 65 -6.67 -5.70 -6.84
CA LYS A 65 -7.91 -5.80 -6.05
C LYS A 65 -8.39 -4.47 -5.50
N TRP A 66 -7.47 -3.52 -5.34
CA TRP A 66 -7.72 -2.25 -4.69
C TRP A 66 -7.83 -1.16 -5.73
N PHE A 67 -8.73 -0.21 -5.49
CA PHE A 67 -8.93 0.95 -6.35
C PHE A 67 -9.27 0.59 -7.80
N VAL A 68 -10.01 -0.53 -7.99
CA VAL A 68 -10.48 -0.99 -9.30
C VAL A 68 -11.70 -0.17 -9.69
N ASP A 69 -11.74 0.27 -10.96
CA ASP A 69 -12.90 1.00 -11.50
C ASP A 69 -14.20 0.20 -11.33
N GLY A 70 -15.26 0.91 -10.97
CA GLY A 70 -16.58 0.33 -10.75
C GLY A 70 -16.74 -0.41 -9.41
N SER A 71 -15.68 -0.61 -8.62
CA SER A 71 -15.78 -1.19 -7.28
C SER A 71 -16.16 -0.14 -6.23
N VAL A 72 -16.67 -0.61 -5.07
CA VAL A 72 -16.94 0.25 -3.91
C VAL A 72 -15.66 0.98 -3.44
N PHE A 73 -14.50 0.38 -3.66
CA PHE A 73 -13.18 0.93 -3.37
C PHE A 73 -12.49 1.46 -4.63
N SER A 74 -13.25 1.92 -5.65
CA SER A 74 -12.63 2.55 -6.80
C SER A 74 -11.89 3.83 -6.36
N ILE A 75 -10.87 4.21 -7.10
CA ILE A 75 -10.09 5.41 -6.78
C ILE A 75 -10.94 6.68 -6.79
N ASP A 76 -11.99 6.72 -7.61
CA ASP A 76 -12.92 7.84 -7.70
C ASP A 76 -13.76 8.01 -6.43
N HIS A 77 -14.05 6.91 -5.73
CA HIS A 77 -14.71 6.94 -4.42
C HIS A 77 -13.73 7.21 -3.26
N CYS A 78 -12.44 7.22 -3.53
CA CYS A 78 -11.38 7.42 -2.55
C CYS A 78 -10.50 8.65 -2.86
N PRO A 79 -11.07 9.88 -2.97
CA PRO A 79 -10.35 11.06 -3.46
C PRO A 79 -9.15 11.42 -2.60
N LYS A 80 -9.18 11.15 -1.29
CA LYS A 80 -8.05 11.40 -0.39
C LYS A 80 -6.89 10.44 -0.64
N HIS A 81 -7.18 9.17 -0.96
CA HIS A 81 -6.14 8.20 -1.35
C HIS A 81 -5.49 8.62 -2.67
N LYS A 82 -6.31 9.00 -3.66
CA LYS A 82 -5.79 9.50 -4.93
C LYS A 82 -4.88 10.72 -4.73
N MET A 83 -5.31 11.67 -3.92
CA MET A 83 -4.54 12.86 -3.59
C MET A 83 -3.21 12.51 -2.90
N PHE A 84 -3.22 11.52 -2.00
CA PHE A 84 -2.01 11.02 -1.34
C PHE A 84 -1.03 10.42 -2.34
N PHE A 85 -1.51 9.60 -3.29
CA PHE A 85 -0.66 9.01 -4.32
C PHE A 85 -0.11 10.07 -5.28
N ASP A 86 -0.99 10.95 -5.80
CA ASP A 86 -0.61 11.98 -6.77
C ASP A 86 0.45 12.94 -6.20
N ALA A 87 0.33 13.29 -4.92
CA ALA A 87 1.29 14.14 -4.21
C ALA A 87 2.72 13.56 -4.18
N GLY A 88 2.89 12.25 -4.40
CA GLY A 88 4.20 11.61 -4.50
C GLY A 88 5.06 12.09 -5.64
N LYS A 89 4.49 12.77 -6.64
CA LYS A 89 5.23 13.38 -7.73
C LYS A 89 6.00 14.61 -7.29
N ASP A 90 5.39 15.43 -6.44
CA ASP A 90 5.86 16.78 -6.13
C ASP A 90 6.44 16.91 -4.71
N TYR A 91 6.06 15.98 -3.82
CA TYR A 91 6.44 16.01 -2.41
C TYR A 91 7.31 14.83 -2.04
N HIS A 92 8.47 15.14 -1.47
CA HIS A 92 9.42 14.14 -0.96
C HIS A 92 8.86 13.44 0.29
N GLU A 93 8.15 14.17 1.13
CA GLU A 93 7.57 13.68 2.37
C GLU A 93 6.05 13.89 2.38
N ARG A 94 5.31 12.84 2.72
CA ARG A 94 3.84 12.93 2.79
C ARG A 94 3.30 12.23 4.03
N SER A 95 2.30 12.86 4.64
CA SER A 95 1.59 12.30 5.77
C SER A 95 0.10 12.17 5.45
N PHE A 96 -0.41 10.95 5.49
CA PHE A 96 -1.83 10.66 5.45
C PHE A 96 -2.36 10.58 6.88
N MET A 97 -2.86 11.70 7.37
CA MET A 97 -3.42 11.82 8.71
C MET A 97 -4.93 11.67 8.66
N ALA A 98 -5.46 10.61 9.23
CA ALA A 98 -6.90 10.38 9.26
C ALA A 98 -7.30 9.54 10.47
N ALA A 99 -8.62 9.48 10.74
CA ALA A 99 -9.18 8.62 11.78
C ALA A 99 -8.86 7.13 11.54
N ASN A 100 -9.03 6.32 12.57
CA ASN A 100 -8.90 4.88 12.44
C ASN A 100 -9.87 4.32 11.39
N ARG A 101 -9.47 3.26 10.71
CA ARG A 101 -10.22 2.58 9.64
C ARG A 101 -10.50 3.42 8.38
N ALA A 102 -9.77 4.52 8.17
CA ALA A 102 -9.83 5.33 6.95
C ALA A 102 -8.99 4.77 5.79
N GLY A 103 -8.42 3.57 5.90
CA GLY A 103 -7.61 2.94 4.85
C GLY A 103 -6.19 3.48 4.71
N LYS A 104 -5.65 4.15 5.73
CA LYS A 104 -4.28 4.73 5.68
C LYS A 104 -3.20 3.69 5.42
N SER A 105 -3.18 2.61 6.21
CA SER A 105 -2.19 1.53 6.05
C SER A 105 -2.35 0.81 4.71
N VAL A 106 -3.59 0.69 4.20
CA VAL A 106 -3.88 0.19 2.86
C VAL A 106 -3.24 1.09 1.79
N ALA A 107 -3.34 2.43 1.93
CA ALA A 107 -2.72 3.36 1.01
C ALA A 107 -1.20 3.22 1.01
N GLY A 108 -0.56 3.20 2.19
CA GLY A 108 0.89 3.00 2.30
C GLY A 108 1.35 1.68 1.68
N ALA A 109 0.68 0.58 2.01
CA ALA A 109 0.99 -0.74 1.46
C ALA A 109 0.79 -0.80 -0.06
N TYR A 110 -0.27 -0.16 -0.60
CA TYR A 110 -0.53 -0.09 -2.03
C TYR A 110 0.60 0.60 -2.78
N GLU A 111 1.00 1.78 -2.32
CA GLU A 111 2.07 2.55 -2.94
C GLU A 111 3.40 1.81 -2.89
N VAL A 112 3.75 1.24 -1.73
CA VAL A 112 4.95 0.42 -1.56
C VAL A 112 4.95 -0.78 -2.51
N ALA A 113 3.82 -1.47 -2.66
CA ALA A 113 3.70 -2.58 -3.59
C ALA A 113 3.89 -2.13 -5.04
N CYS A 114 3.33 -0.98 -5.44
CA CYS A 114 3.57 -0.39 -6.76
C CYS A 114 5.06 -0.10 -6.99
N HIS A 115 5.74 0.51 -6.02
CA HIS A 115 7.15 0.83 -6.13
C HIS A 115 8.05 -0.41 -6.14
N ALA A 116 7.72 -1.43 -5.34
CA ALA A 116 8.52 -2.66 -5.28
C ALA A 116 8.34 -3.54 -6.53
N THR A 117 7.14 -3.57 -7.11
CA THR A 117 6.84 -4.39 -8.30
C THR A 117 7.06 -3.66 -9.63
N GLY A 118 7.00 -2.32 -9.63
CA GLY A 118 6.96 -1.50 -10.84
C GLY A 118 5.61 -1.55 -11.57
N VAL A 119 4.57 -2.15 -10.95
CA VAL A 119 3.22 -2.26 -11.52
C VAL A 119 2.36 -1.13 -11.00
N TYR A 120 2.20 -0.09 -11.82
CA TYR A 120 1.37 1.07 -11.52
C TYR A 120 0.05 0.98 -12.27
N PRO A 121 -1.09 1.36 -11.65
CA PRO A 121 -2.37 1.40 -12.35
C PRO A 121 -2.40 2.56 -13.36
N PHE A 122 -3.31 2.47 -14.34
CA PHE A 122 -3.42 3.49 -15.40
C PHE A 122 -3.77 4.90 -14.90
N TRP A 123 -4.44 5.02 -13.75
CA TRP A 123 -4.80 6.30 -13.12
C TRP A 123 -3.67 6.91 -12.27
N TRP A 124 -2.51 6.24 -12.16
CA TRP A 124 -1.39 6.68 -11.31
C TRP A 124 -0.71 7.94 -11.87
N ASN A 125 -0.63 8.99 -11.05
CA ASN A 125 0.07 10.23 -11.36
C ASN A 125 1.18 10.56 -10.35
N GLY A 126 1.41 9.69 -9.38
CA GLY A 126 2.42 9.86 -8.34
C GLY A 126 3.85 9.55 -8.81
N LYS A 127 4.75 9.39 -7.85
CA LYS A 127 6.13 8.97 -8.13
C LYS A 127 6.16 7.60 -8.80
N VAL A 128 6.99 7.46 -9.82
CA VAL A 128 7.25 6.20 -10.53
C VAL A 128 8.74 5.87 -10.41
N PHE A 129 9.05 4.60 -10.13
CA PHE A 129 10.38 4.04 -10.24
C PHE A 129 10.37 3.05 -11.42
N ASP A 130 11.27 3.24 -12.36
CA ASP A 130 11.44 2.41 -13.56
C ASP A 130 12.49 1.29 -13.39
N ARG A 131 13.01 1.15 -12.18
CA ARG A 131 14.02 0.20 -11.76
C ARG A 131 13.67 -0.48 -10.44
N PRO A 132 14.28 -1.63 -10.11
CA PRO A 132 14.16 -2.22 -8.78
C PRO A 132 14.49 -1.22 -7.68
N THR A 133 13.69 -1.25 -6.60
CA THR A 133 13.77 -0.31 -5.50
C THR A 133 14.15 -0.99 -4.19
N HIS A 134 14.76 -0.23 -3.28
CA HIS A 134 15.14 -0.70 -1.96
C HIS A 134 14.51 0.20 -0.90
N GLY A 135 13.58 -0.32 -0.12
CA GLY A 135 12.86 0.47 0.85
C GLY A 135 12.64 -0.21 2.19
N TRP A 136 12.09 0.57 3.13
CA TRP A 136 11.67 0.08 4.43
C TRP A 136 10.17 0.29 4.63
N ALA A 137 9.53 -0.73 5.22
CA ALA A 137 8.17 -0.65 5.73
C ALA A 137 8.23 -0.82 7.25
N ILE A 138 7.80 0.21 7.99
CA ILE A 138 8.08 0.35 9.42
C ILE A 138 6.75 0.39 10.19
N GLY A 139 6.62 -0.43 11.21
CA GLY A 139 5.49 -0.40 12.15
C GLY A 139 5.93 0.01 13.57
N SER A 140 4.99 0.16 14.48
CA SER A 140 5.28 0.61 15.85
C SER A 140 6.06 -0.43 16.67
N THR A 141 5.68 -1.70 16.59
CA THR A 141 6.34 -2.81 17.29
C THR A 141 6.67 -3.94 16.31
N ALA A 142 7.55 -4.86 16.68
CA ALA A 142 7.85 -6.02 15.86
C ALA A 142 6.59 -6.85 15.54
N ARG A 143 5.66 -6.97 16.50
CA ARG A 143 4.38 -7.67 16.31
C ARG A 143 3.45 -6.90 15.38
N SER A 144 3.26 -5.60 15.59
CA SER A 144 2.38 -4.80 14.73
C SER A 144 2.93 -4.71 13.29
N THR A 145 4.25 -4.65 13.12
CA THR A 145 4.87 -4.71 11.80
C THR A 145 4.52 -6.00 11.07
N ARG A 146 4.57 -7.16 11.77
CA ARG A 146 4.16 -8.45 11.20
C ARG A 146 2.65 -8.51 10.93
N ASP A 147 1.83 -8.11 11.91
CA ASP A 147 0.38 -8.36 11.89
C ASP A 147 -0.39 -7.33 11.05
N VAL A 148 0.21 -6.16 10.77
CA VAL A 148 -0.38 -5.09 9.95
C VAL A 148 0.45 -4.88 8.70
N VAL A 149 1.65 -4.34 8.81
CA VAL A 149 2.47 -3.88 7.67
C VAL A 149 2.84 -5.05 6.73
N GLN A 150 3.40 -6.12 7.29
CA GLN A 150 3.75 -7.32 6.54
C GLN A 150 2.51 -8.00 5.96
N LYS A 151 1.42 -8.07 6.73
CA LYS A 151 0.16 -8.69 6.30
C LYS A 151 -0.46 -7.93 5.12
N GLU A 152 -0.53 -6.60 5.16
CA GLU A 152 -1.06 -5.81 4.03
C GLU A 152 -0.22 -6.02 2.77
N LEU A 153 1.10 -6.05 2.90
CA LEU A 153 2.00 -6.23 1.76
C LEU A 153 2.01 -7.68 1.24
N LEU A 154 2.16 -8.66 2.13
CA LEU A 154 2.46 -10.04 1.74
C LEU A 154 1.27 -11.00 1.91
N GLY A 155 0.25 -10.60 2.65
CA GLY A 155 -0.90 -11.45 2.97
C GLY A 155 -0.89 -11.98 4.40
N ALA A 156 -1.96 -12.67 4.74
CA ALA A 156 -2.13 -13.25 6.07
C ALA A 156 -1.02 -14.27 6.38
N ILE A 157 -0.71 -14.40 7.66
CA ILE A 157 0.21 -15.42 8.18
C ILE A 157 -0.25 -16.80 7.69
N GLY A 158 0.66 -17.54 7.04
CA GLY A 158 0.34 -18.85 6.44
C GLY A 158 -0.29 -18.80 5.04
N SER A 159 -0.57 -17.60 4.51
CA SER A 159 -1.12 -17.42 3.16
C SER A 159 -0.38 -16.30 2.40
N PRO A 160 0.94 -16.45 2.15
CA PRO A 160 1.72 -15.44 1.44
C PRO A 160 1.19 -15.27 0.00
N GLY A 161 1.24 -14.03 -0.48
CA GLY A 161 0.74 -13.66 -1.82
C GLY A 161 -0.74 -13.28 -1.86
N THR A 162 -1.43 -13.27 -0.71
CA THR A 162 -2.81 -12.79 -0.61
C THR A 162 -2.90 -11.30 -0.27
N GLY A 163 -1.76 -10.64 -0.02
CA GLY A 163 -1.65 -9.20 0.20
C GLY A 163 -1.52 -8.41 -1.10
N MET A 164 -0.94 -7.21 -1.02
CA MET A 164 -0.72 -6.34 -2.18
C MET A 164 0.28 -6.93 -3.19
N ILE A 165 1.25 -7.73 -2.72
CA ILE A 165 2.28 -8.37 -3.55
C ILE A 165 1.88 -9.83 -3.77
N PRO A 166 1.63 -10.25 -5.03
CA PRO A 166 1.22 -11.62 -5.33
C PRO A 166 2.40 -12.60 -5.19
N ALA A 167 2.09 -13.87 -4.87
CA ALA A 167 3.08 -14.89 -4.57
C ALA A 167 4.13 -15.09 -5.69
N HIS A 168 3.72 -15.00 -6.96
CA HIS A 168 4.63 -15.20 -8.10
C HIS A 168 5.68 -14.08 -8.27
N LEU A 169 5.49 -12.93 -7.60
CA LEU A 169 6.47 -11.85 -7.56
C LEU A 169 7.34 -11.87 -6.30
N MET A 170 7.05 -12.75 -5.34
CA MET A 170 7.87 -12.90 -4.14
C MET A 170 9.10 -13.74 -4.42
N GLY A 171 10.26 -13.24 -4.03
CA GLY A 171 11.55 -13.91 -4.11
C GLY A 171 11.97 -14.51 -2.76
N ARG A 172 13.27 -14.45 -2.48
CA ARG A 172 13.84 -14.90 -1.21
C ARG A 172 13.38 -13.99 -0.08
N SER A 173 13.21 -14.59 1.09
CA SER A 173 12.91 -13.86 2.33
C SER A 173 13.80 -14.33 3.47
N TRP A 174 14.10 -13.42 4.38
CA TRP A 174 14.86 -13.68 5.60
C TRP A 174 13.96 -13.43 6.80
N SER A 175 13.96 -14.39 7.72
CA SER A 175 13.13 -14.34 8.91
C SER A 175 13.69 -13.35 9.93
N LEU A 176 12.81 -12.62 10.61
CA LEU A 176 13.16 -11.77 11.74
C LEU A 176 13.40 -12.64 12.98
N ALA A 177 14.58 -12.56 13.56
CA ALA A 177 14.92 -13.30 14.77
C ALA A 177 13.98 -12.93 15.94
N GLY A 178 13.51 -13.93 16.68
CA GLY A 178 12.66 -13.75 17.86
C GLY A 178 11.18 -13.43 17.56
N VAL A 179 10.80 -13.29 16.31
CA VAL A 179 9.40 -13.04 15.91
C VAL A 179 8.90 -14.18 15.02
N PRO A 180 8.06 -15.09 15.55
CA PRO A 180 7.53 -16.19 14.74
C PRO A 180 6.83 -15.68 13.48
N GLN A 181 7.24 -16.20 12.32
CA GLN A 181 6.74 -15.81 10.99
C GLN A 181 6.91 -14.31 10.64
N GLY A 182 7.71 -13.59 11.41
CA GLY A 182 8.17 -12.25 11.06
C GLY A 182 9.24 -12.33 9.98
N ILE A 183 9.15 -11.44 9.00
CA ILE A 183 10.13 -11.28 7.92
C ILE A 183 10.97 -10.04 8.22
N ASP A 184 12.29 -10.15 8.10
CA ASP A 184 13.21 -9.02 8.17
C ASP A 184 13.34 -8.34 6.82
N VAL A 185 13.61 -9.14 5.77
CA VAL A 185 13.74 -8.64 4.39
C VAL A 185 13.06 -9.61 3.43
N ILE A 186 12.46 -9.10 2.37
CA ILE A 186 11.95 -9.89 1.25
C ILE A 186 12.38 -9.27 -0.08
N GLU A 187 12.71 -10.12 -1.05
CA GLU A 187 12.91 -9.76 -2.44
C GLU A 187 11.58 -9.77 -3.18
N VAL A 188 11.34 -8.77 -4.04
CA VAL A 188 10.15 -8.65 -4.88
C VAL A 188 10.57 -8.44 -6.32
N LYS A 189 10.02 -9.24 -7.23
CA LYS A 189 10.33 -9.16 -8.66
C LYS A 189 9.78 -7.87 -9.25
N HIS A 190 10.66 -7.07 -9.84
CA HIS A 190 10.27 -5.83 -10.52
C HIS A 190 10.01 -6.08 -12.01
N VAL A 191 9.04 -5.36 -12.61
CA VAL A 191 8.67 -5.53 -14.04
C VAL A 191 9.81 -5.19 -15.00
N SER A 192 10.71 -4.28 -14.65
CA SER A 192 11.90 -3.96 -15.45
C SER A 192 12.98 -5.06 -15.45
N GLY A 193 12.78 -6.11 -14.69
CA GLY A 193 13.78 -7.14 -14.38
C GLY A 193 14.52 -6.84 -13.07
N GLY A 194 15.20 -7.82 -12.50
CA GLY A 194 15.86 -7.68 -11.21
C GLY A 194 14.93 -7.78 -10.00
N TRP A 195 15.45 -7.44 -8.82
CA TRP A 195 14.78 -7.64 -7.55
C TRP A 195 14.81 -6.36 -6.70
N SER A 196 13.63 -5.88 -6.34
CA SER A 196 13.45 -4.90 -5.27
C SER A 196 13.60 -5.57 -3.91
N THR A 197 13.90 -4.81 -2.87
CA THR A 197 13.92 -5.33 -1.49
C THR A 197 13.05 -4.48 -0.57
N ILE A 198 12.26 -5.15 0.25
CA ILE A 198 11.49 -4.55 1.33
C ILE A 198 12.08 -5.03 2.65
N GLY A 199 12.65 -4.12 3.44
CA GLY A 199 13.06 -4.37 4.81
C GLY A 199 11.95 -3.99 5.78
N PHE A 200 11.60 -4.89 6.68
CA PHE A 200 10.62 -4.62 7.74
C PHE A 200 11.33 -4.16 9.00
N LYS A 201 10.95 -2.99 9.49
CA LYS A 201 11.52 -2.35 10.69
C LYS A 201 10.43 -2.03 11.70
N ASN A 202 10.82 -1.69 12.93
CA ASN A 202 9.88 -1.20 13.93
C ASN A 202 10.55 -0.16 14.86
N TYR A 203 9.73 0.65 15.52
CA TYR A 203 10.21 1.76 16.35
C TYR A 203 10.83 1.33 17.69
N GLU A 204 10.72 0.06 18.07
CA GLU A 204 11.37 -0.48 19.27
C GLU A 204 12.86 -0.79 19.03
N GLN A 205 13.31 -0.81 17.76
CA GLN A 205 14.70 -1.00 17.41
C GLN A 205 15.51 0.24 17.78
N ASP A 206 16.78 0.02 18.15
CA ASP A 206 17.73 1.12 18.32
C ASP A 206 17.83 1.95 17.03
N VAL A 207 18.00 3.27 17.16
CA VAL A 207 18.15 4.18 16.03
C VAL A 207 19.28 3.76 15.08
N GLN A 208 20.31 3.07 15.61
CA GLN A 208 21.42 2.53 14.80
C GLN A 208 20.94 1.48 13.76
N ALA A 209 19.80 0.81 14.00
CA ALA A 209 19.22 -0.11 13.02
C ALA A 209 18.77 0.60 11.71
N PHE A 210 18.65 1.92 11.75
CA PHE A 210 18.29 2.77 10.62
C PHE A 210 19.51 3.44 9.94
N TYR A 211 20.73 3.15 10.41
CA TYR A 211 21.94 3.69 9.80
C TYR A 211 22.34 2.93 8.53
N GLY A 212 23.14 3.57 7.71
CA GLY A 212 23.99 2.96 6.68
C GLY A 212 23.45 3.06 5.27
N THR A 213 22.39 2.36 4.90
CA THR A 213 22.02 2.18 3.49
C THR A 213 21.03 3.21 2.97
N ALA A 214 21.27 3.73 1.76
CA ALA A 214 20.31 4.57 1.05
C ALA A 214 19.01 3.81 0.71
N LYS A 215 17.89 4.53 0.69
CA LYS A 215 16.55 3.98 0.41
C LYS A 215 15.84 4.81 -0.66
N ASP A 216 15.13 4.11 -1.53
CA ASP A 216 14.30 4.74 -2.56
C ASP A 216 12.96 5.20 -2.00
N TRP A 217 12.45 4.48 -1.03
CA TRP A 217 11.23 4.85 -0.31
C TRP A 217 11.28 4.29 1.13
N ILE A 218 10.61 5.01 2.03
CA ILE A 218 10.37 4.56 3.41
C ILE A 218 8.91 4.81 3.74
N TRP A 219 8.22 3.77 4.17
CA TRP A 219 6.86 3.85 4.68
C TRP A 219 6.85 3.62 6.18
N ALA A 220 6.41 4.61 6.93
CA ALA A 220 6.19 4.56 8.36
C ALA A 220 4.69 4.45 8.64
N ASP A 221 4.24 3.30 9.14
CA ASP A 221 2.87 3.10 9.60
C ASP A 221 2.80 3.35 11.11
N GLU A 222 1.84 4.15 11.53
CA GLU A 222 1.75 4.82 12.82
C GLU A 222 2.76 5.98 12.99
N GLU A 223 2.53 6.79 14.04
CA GLU A 223 3.35 7.98 14.31
C GLU A 223 4.80 7.60 14.62
N ILE A 224 5.72 8.11 13.80
CA ILE A 224 7.14 7.78 13.89
C ILE A 224 7.85 8.66 14.95
N PRO A 225 8.72 8.08 15.80
CA PRO A 225 9.58 8.85 16.70
C PRO A 225 10.53 9.78 15.93
N ALA A 226 10.69 11.01 16.43
CA ALA A 226 11.46 12.06 15.73
C ALA A 226 12.90 11.65 15.38
N LEU A 227 13.61 10.95 16.27
CA LEU A 227 14.96 10.47 16.00
C LEU A 227 15.01 9.48 14.82
N ILE A 228 14.07 8.52 14.78
CA ILE A 228 13.99 7.55 13.69
C ILE A 228 13.58 8.24 12.39
N TYR A 229 12.64 9.19 12.47
CA TYR A 229 12.23 9.99 11.31
C TYR A 229 13.41 10.73 10.68
N ASN A 230 14.22 11.39 11.47
CA ASN A 230 15.39 12.12 11.00
C ASN A 230 16.38 11.19 10.28
N GLU A 231 16.65 10.02 10.84
CA GLU A 231 17.51 9.03 10.17
C GLU A 231 16.91 8.52 8.87
N CYS A 232 15.60 8.27 8.85
CA CYS A 232 14.90 7.84 7.64
C CYS A 232 15.00 8.87 6.51
N LEU A 233 14.85 10.17 6.83
CA LEU A 233 15.05 11.24 5.85
C LEU A 233 16.45 11.22 5.24
N LEU A 234 17.47 11.06 6.06
CA LEU A 234 18.85 10.98 5.57
C LEU A 234 19.06 9.81 4.61
N ARG A 235 18.33 8.70 4.78
CA ARG A 235 18.44 7.52 3.88
C ARG A 235 17.82 7.75 2.51
N THR A 236 16.86 8.64 2.39
CA THR A 236 16.18 8.93 1.11
C THR A 236 16.86 10.03 0.29
N MET A 237 17.75 10.81 0.88
CA MET A 237 18.40 11.96 0.23
C MET A 237 19.19 11.62 -1.03
N THR A 238 20.07 10.62 -0.92
CA THR A 238 21.04 10.29 -1.99
C THR A 238 20.38 9.63 -3.20
N THR A 239 19.18 9.06 -3.01
CA THR A 239 18.43 8.40 -4.07
C THR A 239 17.35 9.31 -4.69
N GLY A 240 17.11 10.50 -4.12
CA GLY A 240 15.92 11.28 -4.42
C GLY A 240 14.64 10.51 -4.06
N GLY A 241 14.75 9.69 -3.02
CA GLY A 241 13.67 8.81 -2.54
C GLY A 241 12.54 9.59 -1.87
N ILE A 242 11.55 8.88 -1.39
CA ILE A 242 10.35 9.45 -0.78
C ILE A 242 10.07 8.85 0.60
N MET A 243 9.38 9.62 1.43
CA MET A 243 8.93 9.17 2.74
C MET A 243 7.41 9.30 2.88
N LEU A 244 6.78 8.21 3.27
CA LEU A 244 5.34 8.06 3.46
C LEU A 244 5.04 7.85 4.94
N ASN A 245 4.18 8.66 5.52
CA ASN A 245 3.70 8.48 6.89
C ASN A 245 2.19 8.25 6.87
N THR A 246 1.73 7.17 7.47
CA THR A 246 0.31 6.82 7.56
C THR A 246 -0.07 6.61 9.00
N PHE A 247 -0.72 7.60 9.64
CA PHE A 247 -1.01 7.52 11.06
C PHE A 247 -2.29 8.26 11.49
N THR A 248 -2.77 7.91 12.67
CA THR A 248 -3.80 8.65 13.37
C THR A 248 -3.11 9.44 14.50
N PRO A 249 -3.26 10.76 14.60
CA PRO A 249 -2.62 11.57 15.66
C PRO A 249 -3.30 11.33 17.02
N LEU A 250 -3.14 10.11 17.57
CA LEU A 250 -3.78 9.69 18.82
C LEU A 250 -3.25 10.43 20.04
N HIS A 251 -2.01 10.89 19.97
CA HIS A 251 -1.36 11.64 21.05
C HIS A 251 -1.51 13.16 20.90
N GLY A 252 -2.36 13.62 19.97
CA GLY A 252 -2.59 15.03 19.70
C GLY A 252 -1.42 15.70 18.97
N LEU A 253 -1.06 16.90 19.39
CA LEU A 253 0.00 17.71 18.79
C LEU A 253 1.36 17.35 19.40
N THR A 254 1.89 16.23 19.01
CA THR A 254 3.26 15.84 19.38
C THR A 254 4.28 16.73 18.66
N PRO A 255 5.54 16.79 19.11
CA PRO A 255 6.60 17.53 18.42
C PRO A 255 6.74 17.15 16.94
N PHE A 256 6.61 15.85 16.60
CA PHE A 256 6.63 15.38 15.22
C PHE A 256 5.46 15.97 14.41
N VAL A 257 4.22 15.86 14.92
CA VAL A 257 3.02 16.40 14.25
C VAL A 257 3.12 17.91 14.07
N VAL A 258 3.55 18.64 15.10
CA VAL A 258 3.69 20.09 15.03
C VAL A 258 4.74 20.49 13.98
N ASN A 259 5.95 19.94 14.06
CA ASN A 259 7.04 20.26 13.13
C ASN A 259 6.69 19.89 11.69
N PHE A 260 6.05 18.74 11.48
CA PHE A 260 5.63 18.32 10.15
C PHE A 260 4.57 19.28 9.59
N CYS A 261 3.50 19.56 10.36
CA CYS A 261 2.40 20.42 9.92
C CYS A 261 2.81 21.89 9.72
N GLN A 262 3.80 22.40 10.46
CA GLN A 262 4.29 23.78 10.26
C GLN A 262 4.94 23.99 8.90
N LYS A 263 5.62 22.97 8.39
CA LYS A 263 6.41 23.02 7.14
C LYS A 263 5.68 22.43 5.94
N ALA A 264 4.52 21.81 6.13
CA ALA A 264 3.81 21.07 5.08
C ALA A 264 2.70 21.89 4.41
N ASP A 265 2.45 21.59 3.15
CA ASP A 265 1.25 22.00 2.43
C ASP A 265 0.06 21.10 2.79
N PHE A 266 -1.11 21.69 2.98
CA PHE A 266 -2.34 20.96 3.32
C PHE A 266 -3.16 20.74 2.06
N LEU A 267 -3.15 19.52 1.55
CA LEU A 267 -3.85 19.15 0.33
C LEU A 267 -5.28 18.69 0.65
N GLY A 268 -6.27 19.43 0.15
CA GLY A 268 -7.69 19.09 0.30
C GLY A 268 -8.20 19.04 1.75
N SER A 269 -7.49 19.65 2.69
CA SER A 269 -7.89 19.83 4.07
C SER A 269 -7.52 21.23 4.56
N LYS A 270 -8.16 21.69 5.63
CA LYS A 270 -7.77 22.96 6.27
C LYS A 270 -6.56 22.69 7.17
N ARG A 271 -5.57 23.58 7.13
CA ARG A 271 -4.48 23.57 8.10
C ARG A 271 -5.10 23.65 9.51
N PRO A 272 -4.78 22.74 10.43
CA PRO A 272 -5.25 22.86 11.80
C PRO A 272 -4.73 24.18 12.39
N PHE A 273 -5.56 24.86 13.17
CA PHE A 273 -5.12 26.01 13.94
C PHE A 273 -4.20 25.49 15.06
N ILE A 274 -2.92 25.59 14.84
CA ILE A 274 -1.91 25.35 15.87
C ILE A 274 -1.77 26.70 16.56
N ALA A 275 -2.56 26.92 17.62
CA ALA A 275 -2.49 28.13 18.43
C ALA A 275 -1.04 28.28 18.90
N ASP A 276 -0.41 29.38 18.51
CA ASP A 276 0.89 29.86 19.00
C ASP A 276 1.91 28.77 19.41
N ALA A 277 2.19 27.82 18.53
CA ALA A 277 3.45 27.11 18.56
C ALA A 277 4.59 28.08 18.10
N GLY A 278 4.46 29.34 18.50
CA GLY A 278 5.38 30.43 18.19
C GLY A 278 6.60 30.48 19.08
N LYS A 279 7.01 29.34 19.64
CA LYS A 279 8.37 29.16 20.16
C LYS A 279 8.93 27.96 19.44
N GLU A 280 9.97 28.20 18.66
CA GLU A 280 10.87 27.20 18.16
C GLU A 280 11.10 26.18 19.26
N VAL A 281 10.51 25.00 19.12
CA VAL A 281 10.97 23.82 19.83
C VAL A 281 12.23 23.43 19.08
N ASP A 282 13.31 24.15 19.42
CA ASP A 282 14.65 23.86 18.97
C ASP A 282 15.18 22.65 19.77
N GLU A 283 14.49 21.52 19.63
CA GLU A 283 14.94 20.26 20.19
C GLU A 283 15.18 19.27 19.06
N GLY A 284 16.39 19.33 18.54
CA GLY A 284 16.98 18.18 17.88
C GLY A 284 16.72 18.01 16.39
N GLU A 285 16.43 19.04 15.64
CA GLU A 285 16.56 18.95 14.19
C GLU A 285 18.06 18.82 13.88
N ASP A 286 18.45 17.64 13.41
CA ASP A 286 19.81 17.41 12.93
C ASP A 286 20.13 18.50 11.89
N SER A 287 21.21 19.26 12.13
CA SER A 287 21.61 20.37 11.26
C SER A 287 21.79 19.95 9.80
N ARG A 288 22.00 18.65 9.54
CA ARG A 288 22.02 18.06 8.21
C ARG A 288 20.64 18.05 7.54
N ILE A 289 19.56 17.97 8.32
CA ILE A 289 18.17 17.96 7.82
C ILE A 289 17.68 19.39 7.59
N ALA A 290 18.08 20.35 8.43
CA ALA A 290 17.76 21.76 8.22
C ALA A 290 18.26 22.31 6.88
N LEU A 291 19.35 21.71 6.34
CA LEU A 291 19.86 22.02 5.00
C LEU A 291 19.03 21.38 3.88
N LEU A 292 18.12 20.43 4.20
CA LEU A 292 17.26 19.78 3.24
C LEU A 292 15.97 20.59 3.09
N ASN A 293 15.89 21.33 2.03
CA ASN A 293 14.66 21.97 1.61
C ASN A 293 13.69 20.91 1.03
N THR A 294 13.23 19.99 1.89
CA THR A 294 12.34 18.91 1.47
C THR A 294 10.90 19.41 1.40
N SER A 295 10.24 19.12 0.28
CA SER A 295 8.83 19.44 0.12
C SER A 295 7.97 18.44 0.89
N LYS A 296 7.01 18.95 1.68
CA LYS A 296 6.13 18.16 2.56
C LYS A 296 4.66 18.41 2.29
N ALA A 297 3.85 17.36 2.32
CA ALA A 297 2.40 17.47 2.22
C ALA A 297 1.67 16.70 3.31
N VAL A 298 0.53 17.24 3.75
CA VAL A 298 -0.48 16.59 4.62
C VAL A 298 -1.76 16.42 3.83
N ILE A 299 -2.33 15.22 3.89
CA ILE A 299 -3.60 14.85 3.25
C ILE A 299 -4.63 14.47 4.30
#